data_d103fc2fa256a8ec330d4355fb4dbbba
#
_entry.id   d103fc2fa256a8ec330d4355fb4dbbba
#
_cell.length_a   1.000
_cell.length_b   1.000
_cell.length_c   1.000
_cell.angle_alpha   90.00
_cell.angle_beta   90.00
_cell.angle_gamma   90.00
#
_symmetry.space_group_name_H-M   'P 1'
#
loop_
_entity.id
_entity.type
_entity.pdbx_description
1 polymer ?
#
loop_
_entity_poly.entity_id
_entity_poly.type
_entity_poly.pdbx_seq_one_letter_code
_entity_poly.pdbx_strand_id
1 'polypeptide(L)'
;MTFLVDANVIVYAAIPSEYRESCLAVLTAIAAGKADGKVSTAVLEEVWHLELSGRVGPIRGLAERAYRAFTPLLQVTDDIVARALRLDAKRLGSNDRIHVATALANGIDTIVSADSDIDRVRAIRRVDPLDDRAIARLL
;
A
#
# COMPACT_ATOMS: atom_id res chain seq x y z
N MET A 1 -11.18 9.00 7.14
CA MET A 1 -9.72 8.91 7.26
C MET A 1 -9.14 8.36 5.97
N THR A 2 -8.16 9.05 5.41
CA THR A 2 -7.45 8.61 4.21
C THR A 2 -6.24 7.77 4.62
N PHE A 3 -5.96 6.70 3.90
CA PHE A 3 -4.80 5.85 4.14
C PHE A 3 -4.16 5.39 2.83
N LEU A 4 -2.87 5.08 2.88
CA LEU A 4 -2.16 4.48 1.75
C LEU A 4 -2.30 2.97 1.81
N VAL A 5 -2.49 2.35 0.65
CA VAL A 5 -2.53 0.88 0.49
C VAL A 5 -1.21 0.43 -0.10
N ASP A 6 -0.51 -0.45 0.60
CA ASP A 6 0.75 -1.03 0.14
C ASP A 6 0.51 -2.10 -0.93
N ALA A 7 1.52 -2.35 -1.75
CA ALA A 7 1.46 -3.33 -2.83
C ALA A 7 1.10 -4.75 -2.33
N ASN A 8 1.60 -5.14 -1.17
CA ASN A 8 1.31 -6.47 -0.63
C ASN A 8 -0.18 -6.69 -0.36
N VAL A 9 -0.94 -5.66 0.01
CA VAL A 9 -2.39 -5.77 0.22
C VAL A 9 -3.10 -6.15 -1.09
N ILE A 10 -2.71 -5.52 -2.20
CA ILE A 10 -3.28 -5.81 -3.52
C ILE A 10 -2.90 -7.22 -3.97
N VAL A 11 -1.65 -7.60 -3.81
CA VAL A 11 -1.14 -8.92 -4.22
C VAL A 11 -1.76 -10.03 -3.37
N TYR A 12 -1.79 -9.88 -2.05
CA TYR A 12 -2.34 -10.90 -1.14
C TYR A 12 -3.85 -11.09 -1.31
N ALA A 13 -4.57 -10.09 -1.74
CA ALA A 13 -5.98 -10.24 -2.10
C ALA A 13 -6.19 -11.14 -3.34
N ALA A 14 -5.16 -11.28 -4.19
CA ALA A 14 -5.23 -12.00 -5.46
C ALA A 14 -4.68 -13.43 -5.40
N ILE A 15 -3.98 -13.80 -4.32
CA ILE A 15 -3.34 -15.12 -4.18
C ILE A 15 -3.80 -15.84 -2.92
N PRO A 16 -3.74 -17.18 -2.86
CA PRO A 16 -3.98 -17.93 -1.62
C PRO A 16 -2.95 -17.51 -0.55
N SER A 17 -3.42 -16.96 0.56
CA SER A 17 -2.61 -16.57 1.72
C SER A 17 -3.51 -16.38 2.93
N GLU A 18 -2.93 -16.31 4.12
CA GLU A 18 -3.67 -15.97 5.34
C GLU A 18 -4.24 -14.55 5.31
N TYR A 19 -3.67 -13.66 4.48
CA TYR A 19 -4.08 -12.27 4.32
C TYR A 19 -5.22 -12.07 3.32
N ARG A 20 -5.53 -13.06 2.49
CA ARG A 20 -6.42 -12.89 1.33
C ARG A 20 -7.76 -12.30 1.69
N GLU A 21 -8.43 -12.89 2.68
CA GLU A 21 -9.77 -12.48 3.08
C GLU A 21 -9.79 -11.04 3.61
N SER A 22 -8.86 -10.72 4.50
CA SER A 22 -8.74 -9.39 5.09
C SER A 22 -8.38 -8.33 4.05
N CYS A 23 -7.43 -8.63 3.15
CA CYS A 23 -7.05 -7.73 2.07
C CYS A 23 -8.21 -7.51 1.08
N LEU A 24 -8.95 -8.56 0.72
CA LEU A 24 -10.14 -8.44 -0.12
C LEU A 24 -11.21 -7.55 0.54
N ALA A 25 -11.40 -7.67 1.84
CA ALA A 25 -12.36 -6.84 2.57
C ALA A 25 -11.99 -5.34 2.48
N VAL A 26 -10.72 -5.01 2.66
CA VAL A 26 -10.23 -3.63 2.52
C VAL A 26 -10.47 -3.11 1.10
N LEU A 27 -10.06 -3.86 0.08
CA LEU A 27 -10.22 -3.44 -1.31
C LEU A 27 -11.69 -3.32 -1.71
N THR A 28 -12.54 -4.21 -1.24
CA THR A 28 -13.99 -4.17 -1.48
C THR A 28 -14.61 -2.92 -0.86
N ALA A 29 -14.21 -2.58 0.38
CA ALA A 29 -14.70 -1.38 1.03
C ALA A 29 -14.28 -0.09 0.29
N ILE A 30 -13.06 -0.07 -0.23
CA ILE A 30 -12.57 1.06 -1.05
C ILE A 30 -13.39 1.15 -2.34
N ALA A 31 -13.60 0.04 -3.05
CA ALA A 31 -14.38 0.00 -4.27
C ALA A 31 -15.84 0.43 -4.07
N ALA A 32 -16.39 0.13 -2.90
CA ALA A 32 -17.75 0.53 -2.53
C ALA A 32 -17.87 1.98 -2.02
N GLY A 33 -16.75 2.72 -1.95
CA GLY A 33 -16.72 4.08 -1.43
C GLY A 33 -16.90 4.19 0.08
N LYS A 34 -16.75 3.08 0.81
CA LYS A 34 -16.87 3.03 2.27
C LYS A 34 -15.56 3.36 2.99
N ALA A 35 -14.43 3.26 2.29
CA ALA A 35 -13.11 3.57 2.81
C ALA A 35 -12.32 4.38 1.80
N ASP A 36 -11.48 5.30 2.28
CA ASP A 36 -10.69 6.21 1.43
C ASP A 36 -9.23 5.73 1.35
N GLY A 37 -9.02 4.62 0.67
CA GLY A 37 -7.69 4.08 0.39
C GLY A 37 -7.10 4.67 -0.89
N LYS A 38 -5.83 5.05 -0.83
CA LYS A 38 -5.07 5.61 -1.96
C LYS A 38 -3.92 4.70 -2.33
N VAL A 39 -3.53 4.74 -3.59
CA VAL A 39 -2.36 4.04 -4.13
C VAL A 39 -1.49 5.05 -4.88
N SER A 40 -0.19 4.92 -4.73
CA SER A 40 0.77 5.76 -5.46
C SER A 40 1.24 5.08 -6.75
N THR A 41 1.89 5.87 -7.60
CA THR A 41 2.58 5.35 -8.79
C THR A 41 3.64 4.31 -8.44
N ALA A 42 4.34 4.49 -7.32
CA ALA A 42 5.34 3.52 -6.86
C ALA A 42 4.72 2.20 -6.40
N VAL A 43 3.59 2.26 -5.69
CA VAL A 43 2.85 1.05 -5.29
C VAL A 43 2.38 0.29 -6.53
N LEU A 44 1.82 0.98 -7.51
CA LEU A 44 1.35 0.34 -8.73
C LEU A 44 2.50 -0.30 -9.51
N GLU A 45 3.64 0.38 -9.61
CA GLU A 45 4.84 -0.17 -10.27
C GLU A 45 5.31 -1.45 -9.57
N GLU A 46 5.29 -1.48 -8.25
CA GLU A 46 5.66 -2.67 -7.48
C GLU A 46 4.69 -3.83 -7.73
N VAL A 47 3.38 -3.58 -7.78
CA VAL A 47 2.37 -4.60 -8.15
C VAL A 47 2.64 -5.13 -9.55
N TRP A 48 2.93 -4.24 -10.49
CA TRP A 48 3.21 -4.63 -11.88
C TRP A 48 4.49 -5.45 -12.00
N HIS A 49 5.54 -5.06 -11.27
CA HIS A 49 6.78 -5.84 -11.20
C HIS A 49 6.51 -7.27 -10.71
N LEU A 50 5.72 -7.42 -9.65
CA LEU A 50 5.38 -8.74 -9.10
C LEU A 50 4.53 -9.56 -10.08
N GLU A 51 3.60 -8.93 -10.79
CA GLU A 51 2.82 -9.58 -11.85
C GLU A 51 3.74 -10.12 -12.95
N LEU A 52 4.63 -9.30 -13.47
CA LEU A 52 5.54 -9.69 -14.56
C LEU A 52 6.57 -10.73 -14.13
N SER A 53 6.98 -10.73 -12.88
CA SER A 53 7.96 -11.69 -12.35
C SER A 53 7.41 -13.12 -12.27
N GLY A 54 6.11 -13.28 -12.11
CA GLY A 54 5.45 -14.58 -11.94
C GLY A 54 5.79 -15.29 -10.62
N ARG A 55 6.59 -14.70 -9.74
CA ARG A 55 7.09 -15.35 -8.51
C ARG A 55 6.00 -15.60 -7.47
N VAL A 56 5.00 -14.75 -7.42
CA VAL A 56 3.96 -14.83 -6.39
C VAL A 56 2.74 -15.64 -6.81
N GLY A 57 2.69 -16.09 -8.05
CA GLY A 57 1.60 -16.88 -8.60
C GLY A 57 0.91 -16.24 -9.80
N PRO A 58 -0.23 -16.81 -10.26
CA PRO A 58 -0.93 -16.36 -11.46
C PRO A 58 -1.79 -15.11 -11.15
N ILE A 59 -1.20 -13.94 -11.24
CA ILE A 59 -1.86 -12.65 -10.99
C ILE A 59 -1.95 -11.79 -12.26
N ARG A 60 -2.07 -12.42 -13.42
CA ARG A 60 -2.12 -11.73 -14.72
C ARG A 60 -3.23 -10.69 -14.76
N GLY A 61 -2.87 -9.48 -15.20
CA GLY A 61 -3.79 -8.36 -15.31
C GLY A 61 -4.05 -7.60 -14.00
N LEU A 62 -3.38 -7.97 -12.91
CA LEU A 62 -3.61 -7.36 -11.60
C LEU A 62 -3.24 -5.87 -11.59
N ALA A 63 -2.13 -5.49 -12.20
CA ALA A 63 -1.70 -4.08 -12.24
C ALA A 63 -2.72 -3.20 -12.95
N GLU A 64 -3.27 -3.64 -14.07
CA GLU A 64 -4.29 -2.88 -14.81
C GLU A 64 -5.59 -2.76 -14.00
N ARG A 65 -6.03 -3.83 -13.35
CA ARG A 65 -7.21 -3.78 -12.46
C ARG A 65 -6.99 -2.83 -11.29
N ALA A 66 -5.83 -2.87 -10.67
CA ALA A 66 -5.48 -1.95 -9.59
C ALA A 66 -5.45 -0.50 -10.07
N TYR A 67 -4.87 -0.24 -11.24
CA TYR A 67 -4.88 1.09 -11.84
C TYR A 67 -6.31 1.62 -12.02
N ARG A 68 -7.18 0.83 -12.59
CA ARG A 68 -8.59 1.23 -12.80
C ARG A 68 -9.35 1.48 -11.50
N ALA A 69 -9.03 0.70 -10.46
CA ALA A 69 -9.69 0.84 -9.17
C ALA A 69 -9.23 2.08 -8.39
N PHE A 70 -7.96 2.48 -8.54
CA PHE A 70 -7.34 3.51 -7.71
C PHE A 70 -7.04 4.83 -8.42
N THR A 71 -7.13 4.88 -9.75
CA THR A 71 -6.87 6.14 -10.47
C THR A 71 -7.84 7.24 -10.04
N PRO A 72 -7.39 8.51 -9.82
CA PRO A 72 -6.03 9.02 -10.01
C PRO A 72 -5.07 8.60 -8.90
N LEU A 73 -3.86 8.18 -9.31
CA LEU A 73 -2.83 7.74 -8.38
C LEU A 73 -2.12 8.92 -7.73
N LEU A 74 -1.63 8.73 -6.51
CA LEU A 74 -0.71 9.68 -5.90
C LEU A 74 0.63 9.62 -6.65
N GLN A 75 1.10 10.77 -7.10
CA GLN A 75 2.33 10.84 -7.89
C GLN A 75 3.57 10.89 -7.00
N VAL A 76 4.57 10.08 -7.31
CA VAL A 76 5.89 10.18 -6.71
C VAL A 76 6.68 11.26 -7.45
N THR A 77 6.79 12.41 -6.83
CA THR A 77 7.47 13.58 -7.39
C THR A 77 8.94 13.61 -7.01
N ASP A 78 9.71 14.50 -7.65
CA ASP A 78 11.10 14.78 -7.27
C ASP A 78 11.23 15.13 -5.78
N ASP A 79 10.35 15.98 -5.27
CA ASP A 79 10.33 16.36 -3.86
C ASP A 79 10.10 15.17 -2.94
N ILE A 80 9.22 14.26 -3.29
CA ILE A 80 8.98 13.03 -2.51
C ILE A 80 10.22 12.15 -2.48
N VAL A 81 10.92 12.00 -3.60
CA VAL A 81 12.18 11.23 -3.64
C VAL A 81 13.22 11.88 -2.71
N ALA A 82 13.36 13.20 -2.75
CA ALA A 82 14.28 13.91 -1.88
C ALA A 82 13.95 13.69 -0.39
N ARG A 83 12.67 13.71 -0.03
CA ARG A 83 12.21 13.41 1.33
C ARG A 83 12.49 11.96 1.74
N ALA A 84 12.27 11.02 0.84
CA ALA A 84 12.54 9.60 1.07
C ALA A 84 14.03 9.35 1.36
N LEU A 85 14.92 10.02 0.63
CA LEU A 85 16.37 9.93 0.85
C LEU A 85 16.80 10.43 2.22
N ARG A 86 16.05 11.37 2.82
CA ARG A 86 16.35 11.96 4.13
C ARG A 86 15.61 11.30 5.29
N LEU A 87 14.76 10.31 5.00
CA LEU A 87 13.95 9.68 6.02
C LEU A 87 14.83 8.99 7.07
N ASP A 88 14.65 9.35 8.33
CA ASP A 88 15.35 8.72 9.43
C ASP A 88 14.65 7.41 9.81
N ALA A 89 15.02 6.35 9.12
CA ALA A 89 14.50 5.01 9.38
C ALA A 89 15.56 3.97 9.00
N LYS A 90 16.34 3.55 9.97
CA LYS A 90 17.39 2.54 9.78
C LYS A 90 16.77 1.24 9.24
N ARG A 91 17.41 0.62 8.26
CA ARG A 91 17.05 -0.66 7.66
C ARG A 91 15.73 -0.69 6.89
N LEU A 92 15.10 0.46 6.67
CA LEU A 92 13.95 0.54 5.80
C LEU A 92 14.39 0.52 4.34
N GLY A 93 13.81 -0.38 3.53
CA GLY A 93 14.11 -0.51 2.10
C GLY A 93 13.66 0.72 1.29
N SER A 94 14.18 0.85 0.06
CA SER A 94 13.90 2.00 -0.79
C SER A 94 12.42 2.15 -1.14
N ASN A 95 11.74 1.05 -1.46
CA ASN A 95 10.30 1.09 -1.77
C ASN A 95 9.50 1.61 -0.58
N ASP A 96 9.75 1.08 0.62
CA ASP A 96 9.04 1.51 1.83
C ASP A 96 9.30 2.97 2.16
N ARG A 97 10.53 3.45 1.96
CA ARG A 97 10.88 4.88 2.12
C ARG A 97 10.06 5.76 1.18
N ILE A 98 9.92 5.37 -0.07
CA ILE A 98 9.11 6.08 -1.06
C ILE A 98 7.63 6.06 -0.66
N HIS A 99 7.11 4.91 -0.21
CA HIS A 99 5.71 4.81 0.22
C HIS A 99 5.43 5.71 1.43
N VAL A 100 6.30 5.69 2.43
CA VAL A 100 6.17 6.55 3.62
C VAL A 100 6.25 8.03 3.24
N ALA A 101 7.24 8.42 2.45
CA ALA A 101 7.41 9.81 2.02
C ALA A 101 6.23 10.29 1.18
N THR A 102 5.67 9.43 0.32
CA THR A 102 4.48 9.75 -0.48
C THR A 102 3.27 9.98 0.42
N ALA A 103 3.05 9.10 1.39
CA ALA A 103 1.96 9.25 2.34
C ALA A 103 2.07 10.57 3.10
N LEU A 104 3.21 10.83 3.72
CA LEU A 104 3.43 12.06 4.51
C LEU A 104 3.29 13.33 3.68
N ALA A 105 3.81 13.34 2.44
CA ALA A 105 3.68 14.48 1.54
C ALA A 105 2.23 14.79 1.15
N ASN A 106 1.34 13.80 1.25
CA ASN A 106 -0.09 13.96 0.98
C ASN A 106 -0.94 14.09 2.25
N GLY A 107 -0.32 14.33 3.41
CA GLY A 107 -1.03 14.47 4.67
C GLY A 107 -1.62 13.16 5.20
N ILE A 108 -1.11 12.01 4.74
CA ILE A 108 -1.55 10.69 5.14
C ILE A 108 -0.56 10.13 6.17
N ASP A 109 -1.05 9.77 7.33
CA ASP A 109 -0.24 9.20 8.42
C ASP A 109 -0.45 7.71 8.64
N THR A 110 -1.29 7.07 7.83
CA THR A 110 -1.68 5.67 7.98
C THR A 110 -1.41 4.88 6.70
N ILE A 111 -0.73 3.75 6.82
CA ILE A 111 -0.47 2.80 5.73
C ILE A 111 -1.03 1.44 6.12
N VAL A 112 -1.87 0.85 5.26
CA VAL A 112 -2.28 -0.55 5.39
C VAL A 112 -1.25 -1.42 4.71
N SER A 113 -0.56 -2.24 5.47
CA SER A 113 0.54 -3.09 4.98
C SER A 113 0.77 -4.28 5.88
N ALA A 114 1.06 -5.42 5.28
CA ALA A 114 1.52 -6.62 5.99
C ALA A 114 3.00 -6.54 6.39
N ASP A 115 3.76 -5.57 5.87
CA ASP A 115 5.19 -5.45 6.14
C ASP A 115 5.46 -4.68 7.44
N SER A 116 5.90 -5.41 8.47
CA SER A 116 6.21 -4.83 9.77
C SER A 116 7.42 -3.88 9.78
N ASP A 117 8.24 -3.85 8.73
CA ASP A 117 9.37 -2.92 8.64
C ASP A 117 8.91 -1.46 8.67
N ILE A 118 7.68 -1.18 8.21
CA ILE A 118 7.08 0.16 8.26
C ILE A 118 6.90 0.67 9.70
N ASP A 119 6.79 -0.22 10.68
CA ASP A 119 6.69 0.15 12.10
C ASP A 119 7.92 0.91 12.61
N ARG A 120 9.03 0.87 11.89
CA ARG A 120 10.26 1.61 12.21
C ARG A 120 10.14 3.12 12.02
N VAL A 121 9.08 3.58 11.35
CA VAL A 121 8.84 5.00 11.09
C VAL A 121 7.79 5.53 12.06
N ARG A 122 8.20 6.40 13.00
CA ARG A 122 7.30 6.94 14.03
C ARG A 122 6.18 7.81 13.48
N ALA A 123 6.42 8.52 12.39
CA ALA A 123 5.46 9.43 11.79
C ALA A 123 4.30 8.72 11.08
N ILE A 124 4.43 7.41 10.83
CA ILE A 124 3.45 6.59 10.14
C ILE A 124 2.89 5.55 11.09
N ARG A 125 1.58 5.39 11.04
CA ARG A 125 0.88 4.28 11.67
C ARG A 125 0.63 3.19 10.64
N ARG A 126 1.25 2.04 10.83
CA ARG A 126 0.93 0.87 10.04
C ARG A 126 -0.32 0.17 10.62
N VAL A 127 -1.21 -0.21 9.73
CA VAL A 127 -2.34 -1.09 10.06
C VAL A 127 -2.10 -2.42 9.36
N ASP A 128 -1.94 -3.48 10.16
CA ASP A 128 -1.81 -4.84 9.64
C ASP A 128 -3.18 -5.30 9.15
N PRO A 129 -3.29 -5.87 7.92
CA PRO A 129 -4.56 -6.41 7.44
C PRO A 129 -5.17 -7.50 8.35
N LEU A 130 -4.38 -8.17 9.16
CA LEU A 130 -4.86 -9.17 10.12
C LEU A 130 -5.33 -8.57 11.46
N ASP A 131 -5.14 -7.28 11.68
CA ASP A 131 -5.68 -6.59 12.87
C ASP A 131 -7.11 -6.14 12.61
N ASP A 132 -8.06 -7.03 12.89
CA ASP A 132 -9.49 -6.80 12.64
C ASP A 132 -10.00 -5.52 13.30
N ARG A 133 -9.50 -5.18 14.49
CA ARG A 133 -9.93 -3.97 15.21
C ARG A 133 -9.42 -2.71 14.54
N ALA A 134 -8.15 -2.71 14.11
CA ALA A 134 -7.57 -1.58 13.41
C ALA A 134 -8.22 -1.40 12.03
N ILE A 135 -8.46 -2.49 11.31
CA ILE A 135 -9.16 -2.47 10.02
C ILE A 135 -10.58 -1.93 10.18
N ALA A 136 -11.32 -2.40 11.17
CA ALA A 136 -12.70 -1.93 11.40
C ALA A 136 -12.80 -0.41 11.62
N ARG A 137 -11.75 0.21 12.14
CA ARG A 137 -11.70 1.69 12.32
C ARG A 137 -11.45 2.43 11.01
N LEU A 138 -10.92 1.77 9.99
CA LEU A 138 -10.69 2.36 8.67
C LEU A 138 -11.91 2.24 7.75
N LEU A 139 -12.73 1.24 7.97
CA LEU A 139 -13.92 0.94 7.18
C LEU A 139 -15.16 1.50 7.86
#